data_fdb261ca5efb1a1ae56430f821ad096c
#
_entry.id   fdb261ca5efb1a1ae56430f821ad096c
#
_cell.length_a   1.000
_cell.length_b   1.000
_cell.length_c   1.000
_cell.angle_alpha   90.00
_cell.angle_beta   90.00
_cell.angle_gamma   90.00
#
_symmetry.space_group_name_H-M   'P 1'
#
loop_
_entity.id
_entity.type
_entity.pdbx_description
1 polymer ?
#
loop_
_entity_poly.entity_id
_entity_poly.type
_entity_poly.pdbx_seq_one_letter_code
_entity_poly.pdbx_strand_id
1 'polypeptide(L)'
;MKIYVGEEFLDLDEETLDYMYIDEGNESEIYRYGKDALKIYKRFCHKDRLDEETATILSGISTKRILLPKEIIRDESGNFIGYSMPFIYTYPVVGVLKRPVVELLDEMDVIKEDIRVLSDNYVDIEDLHIRNVLYNGKLFMGDPGSYLVKRYKKSGQIYNDNMYTFGLFVRDEIFKLLKLTAGERIDLNHKFDYSWDIGSQLRDEVINDKETVRQFIKRMTR
;
A
#
# COMPACT_ATOMS: atom_id res chain seq x y z
N MET A 1 9.51 2.59 -27.15
CA MET A 1 10.22 3.03 -25.92
C MET A 1 11.31 2.02 -25.61
N LYS A 2 12.52 2.48 -25.35
CA LYS A 2 13.64 1.59 -25.03
C LYS A 2 14.06 1.81 -23.59
N ILE A 3 14.06 0.73 -22.81
CA ILE A 3 14.30 0.76 -21.36
C ILE A 3 15.09 -0.48 -20.90
N TYR A 4 15.70 -0.36 -19.73
CA TYR A 4 16.26 -1.46 -18.98
C TYR A 4 15.42 -1.69 -17.73
N VAL A 5 14.99 -2.93 -17.49
CA VAL A 5 14.33 -3.39 -16.26
C VAL A 5 15.32 -4.29 -15.53
N GLY A 6 15.99 -3.75 -14.50
CA GLY A 6 17.18 -4.39 -13.97
C GLY A 6 18.26 -4.50 -15.06
N GLU A 7 18.65 -5.73 -15.42
CA GLU A 7 19.61 -6.02 -16.48
C GLU A 7 18.95 -6.33 -17.84
N GLU A 8 17.63 -6.50 -17.88
CA GLU A 8 16.89 -6.85 -19.08
C GLU A 8 16.62 -5.63 -19.95
N PHE A 9 17.04 -5.67 -21.23
CA PHE A 9 16.75 -4.64 -22.20
C PHE A 9 15.42 -4.92 -22.92
N LEU A 10 14.54 -3.94 -22.96
CA LEU A 10 13.26 -3.98 -23.64
C LEU A 10 13.18 -2.88 -24.69
N ASP A 11 12.88 -3.25 -25.95
CA ASP A 11 12.55 -2.33 -27.04
C ASP A 11 11.03 -2.45 -27.31
N LEU A 12 10.26 -1.52 -26.79
CA LEU A 12 8.79 -1.54 -26.79
C LEU A 12 8.28 -0.54 -27.83
N ASP A 13 7.64 -1.04 -28.89
CA ASP A 13 6.92 -0.22 -29.88
C ASP A 13 5.58 0.30 -29.29
N GLU A 14 4.89 1.18 -30.02
CA GLU A 14 3.62 1.77 -29.59
C GLU A 14 2.54 0.70 -29.39
N GLU A 15 2.45 -0.27 -30.30
CA GLU A 15 1.44 -1.34 -30.24
C GLU A 15 1.63 -2.21 -28.97
N THR A 16 2.88 -2.56 -28.67
CA THR A 16 3.23 -3.31 -27.44
C THR A 16 2.92 -2.49 -26.19
N LEU A 17 3.24 -1.20 -26.17
CA LEU A 17 2.94 -0.31 -25.05
C LEU A 17 1.44 -0.17 -24.84
N ASP A 18 0.64 0.02 -25.89
CA ASP A 18 -0.83 0.09 -25.78
C ASP A 18 -1.42 -1.21 -25.24
N TYR A 19 -0.89 -2.36 -25.67
CA TYR A 19 -1.31 -3.67 -25.16
C TYR A 19 -0.95 -3.88 -23.67
N MET A 20 0.19 -3.37 -23.25
CA MET A 20 0.68 -3.49 -21.87
C MET A 20 0.08 -2.45 -20.93
N TYR A 21 -0.48 -1.37 -21.46
CA TYR A 21 -1.03 -0.27 -20.64
C TYR A 21 -2.13 -0.73 -19.71
N ILE A 22 -2.04 -0.31 -18.43
CA ILE A 22 -3.02 -0.61 -17.39
C ILE A 22 -3.76 0.65 -16.96
N ASP A 23 -3.01 1.68 -16.57
CA ASP A 23 -3.55 2.89 -15.95
C ASP A 23 -2.50 4.00 -15.93
N GLU A 24 -2.94 5.23 -15.63
CA GLU A 24 -2.04 6.35 -15.39
C GLU A 24 -2.47 7.17 -14.17
N GLY A 25 -1.49 7.65 -13.44
CA GLY A 25 -1.64 8.65 -12.39
C GLY A 25 -1.11 10.01 -12.82
N ASN A 26 -1.08 10.96 -11.89
CA ASN A 26 -0.50 12.28 -12.13
C ASN A 26 1.00 12.20 -12.46
N GLU A 27 1.70 11.23 -11.90
CA GLU A 27 3.17 11.14 -11.87
C GLU A 27 3.75 10.07 -12.78
N SER A 28 2.97 9.04 -13.09
CA SER A 28 3.46 7.83 -13.76
C SER A 28 2.39 7.17 -14.59
N GLU A 29 2.85 6.35 -15.50
CA GLU A 29 2.08 5.38 -16.27
C GLU A 29 2.40 3.99 -15.77
N ILE A 30 1.41 3.11 -15.77
CA ILE A 30 1.52 1.73 -15.30
C ILE A 30 1.31 0.78 -16.46
N TYR A 31 2.28 -0.10 -16.66
CA TYR A 31 2.25 -1.11 -17.70
C TYR A 31 2.36 -2.51 -17.11
N ARG A 32 1.68 -3.49 -17.71
CA ARG A 32 1.80 -4.87 -17.30
C ARG A 32 2.94 -5.56 -18.06
N TYR A 33 3.86 -6.16 -17.31
CA TYR A 33 4.94 -6.95 -17.88
C TYR A 33 5.02 -8.32 -17.18
N GLY A 34 4.42 -9.33 -17.82
CA GLY A 34 4.34 -10.67 -17.26
C GLY A 34 3.60 -10.73 -15.92
N LYS A 35 4.35 -11.01 -14.85
CA LYS A 35 3.86 -11.05 -13.46
C LYS A 35 4.07 -9.72 -12.71
N ASP A 36 4.70 -8.77 -13.34
CA ASP A 36 5.06 -7.50 -12.73
C ASP A 36 4.28 -6.34 -13.39
N ALA A 37 4.18 -5.25 -12.69
CA ALA A 37 3.76 -3.95 -13.17
C ALA A 37 4.99 -3.06 -13.29
N LEU A 38 5.14 -2.35 -14.40
CA LEU A 38 6.16 -1.32 -14.59
C LEU A 38 5.52 0.03 -14.27
N LYS A 39 6.03 0.73 -13.27
CA LYS A 39 5.65 2.11 -12.96
C LYS A 39 6.70 3.02 -13.57
N ILE A 40 6.34 3.75 -14.63
CA ILE A 40 7.24 4.62 -15.38
C ILE A 40 6.83 6.06 -15.15
N TYR A 41 7.74 6.88 -14.67
CA TYR A 41 7.50 8.27 -14.35
C TYR A 41 7.33 9.14 -15.58
N LYS A 42 6.34 10.03 -15.55
CA LYS A 42 6.12 11.04 -16.61
C LYS A 42 7.26 12.08 -16.59
N ARG A 43 7.71 12.51 -17.75
CA ARG A 43 8.90 13.34 -17.95
C ARG A 43 8.91 14.65 -17.15
N PHE A 44 7.74 15.23 -16.89
CA PHE A 44 7.59 16.55 -16.25
C PHE A 44 7.12 16.50 -14.80
N CYS A 45 7.00 15.32 -14.22
CA CYS A 45 6.60 15.17 -12.83
C CYS A 45 7.86 15.08 -11.95
N HIS A 46 8.02 16.04 -11.03
CA HIS A 46 9.18 16.10 -10.13
C HIS A 46 8.79 15.99 -8.64
N LYS A 47 7.49 15.92 -8.34
CA LYS A 47 6.99 15.77 -6.96
C LYS A 47 6.57 14.31 -6.73
N ASP A 48 6.74 13.88 -5.51
CA ASP A 48 6.25 12.58 -4.99
C ASP A 48 6.81 11.35 -5.76
N ARG A 49 8.03 11.48 -6.32
CA ARG A 49 8.78 10.37 -6.92
C ARG A 49 9.69 9.75 -5.89
N LEU A 50 9.71 8.41 -5.88
CA LEU A 50 10.83 7.71 -5.30
C LEU A 50 12.11 8.14 -6.03
N ASP A 51 13.14 8.50 -5.29
CA ASP A 51 14.48 8.61 -5.86
C ASP A 51 15.10 7.22 -6.08
N GLU A 52 16.14 7.16 -6.92
CA GLU A 52 16.78 5.89 -7.27
C GLU A 52 17.41 5.18 -6.06
N GLU A 53 17.99 5.94 -5.12
CA GLU A 53 18.61 5.38 -3.92
C GLU A 53 17.55 4.71 -3.05
N THR A 54 16.45 5.40 -2.77
CA THR A 54 15.33 4.85 -2.01
C THR A 54 14.71 3.65 -2.71
N ALA A 55 14.46 3.72 -4.03
CA ALA A 55 13.93 2.60 -4.80
C ALA A 55 14.85 1.37 -4.73
N THR A 56 16.16 1.57 -4.81
CA THR A 56 17.18 0.51 -4.69
C THR A 56 17.18 -0.12 -3.29
N ILE A 57 17.07 0.69 -2.24
CA ILE A 57 16.97 0.16 -0.88
C ILE A 57 15.70 -0.67 -0.72
N LEU A 58 14.56 -0.16 -1.19
CA LEU A 58 13.28 -0.85 -1.10
C LEU A 58 13.27 -2.17 -1.89
N SER A 59 13.95 -2.24 -3.04
CA SER A 59 14.02 -3.47 -3.84
C SER A 59 14.76 -4.63 -3.14
N GLY A 60 15.59 -4.30 -2.15
CA GLY A 60 16.26 -5.30 -1.30
C GLY A 60 15.40 -5.81 -0.12
N ILE A 61 14.19 -5.26 0.08
CA ILE A 61 13.32 -5.61 1.21
C ILE A 61 12.21 -6.54 0.73
N SER A 62 11.95 -7.62 1.49
CA SER A 62 10.88 -8.57 1.19
C SER A 62 9.70 -8.38 2.12
N THR A 63 8.52 -8.15 1.57
CA THR A 63 7.24 -7.96 2.25
C THR A 63 6.16 -8.86 1.64
N LYS A 64 5.06 -9.09 2.38
CA LYS A 64 3.96 -9.98 1.95
C LYS A 64 2.75 -9.22 1.42
N ARG A 65 2.49 -8.04 1.94
CA ARG A 65 1.31 -7.21 1.65
C ARG A 65 1.64 -5.78 1.25
N ILE A 66 2.80 -5.29 1.57
CA ILE A 66 3.27 -3.98 1.13
C ILE A 66 4.07 -4.19 -0.15
N LEU A 67 3.57 -3.67 -1.27
CA LEU A 67 4.22 -3.83 -2.57
C LEU A 67 5.38 -2.85 -2.68
N LEU A 68 6.58 -3.38 -2.87
CA LEU A 68 7.80 -2.62 -2.99
C LEU A 68 8.39 -2.72 -4.40
N PRO A 69 9.27 -1.80 -4.80
CA PRO A 69 10.08 -1.95 -6.00
C PRO A 69 10.80 -3.31 -6.01
N LYS A 70 10.91 -3.91 -7.19
CA LYS A 70 11.59 -5.17 -7.41
C LYS A 70 12.84 -4.97 -8.27
N GLU A 71 12.67 -4.28 -9.40
CA GLU A 71 13.74 -3.92 -10.31
C GLU A 71 13.67 -2.44 -10.64
N ILE A 72 14.83 -1.81 -10.77
CA ILE A 72 14.97 -0.42 -11.19
C ILE A 72 14.81 -0.33 -12.71
N ILE A 73 14.07 0.68 -13.18
CA ILE A 73 13.90 0.95 -14.61
C ILE A 73 14.72 2.17 -15.00
N ARG A 74 15.51 2.01 -16.07
CA ARG A 74 16.35 3.08 -16.66
C ARG A 74 16.05 3.25 -18.14
N ASP A 75 16.23 4.48 -18.63
CA ASP A 75 16.23 4.76 -20.08
C ASP A 75 17.55 4.31 -20.73
N GLU A 76 17.66 4.47 -22.07
CA GLU A 76 18.88 4.15 -22.84
C GLU A 76 20.11 4.95 -22.40
N SER A 77 19.91 6.10 -21.76
CA SER A 77 20.98 6.97 -21.25
C SER A 77 21.39 6.58 -19.82
N GLY A 78 20.76 5.57 -19.22
CA GLY A 78 21.01 5.11 -17.87
C GLY A 78 20.29 5.93 -16.77
N ASN A 79 19.40 6.86 -17.12
CA ASN A 79 18.67 7.63 -16.14
C ASN A 79 17.57 6.80 -15.50
N PHE A 80 17.39 6.93 -14.19
CA PHE A 80 16.27 6.34 -13.47
C PHE A 80 14.93 6.95 -13.92
N ILE A 81 14.02 6.11 -14.39
CA ILE A 81 12.71 6.52 -14.90
C ILE A 81 11.54 5.78 -14.22
N GLY A 82 11.82 4.86 -13.29
CA GLY A 82 10.79 4.11 -12.63
C GLY A 82 11.25 2.80 -12.01
N TYR A 83 10.31 1.93 -11.70
CA TYR A 83 10.59 0.62 -11.11
C TYR A 83 9.50 -0.39 -11.49
N SER A 84 9.85 -1.69 -11.42
CA SER A 84 8.87 -2.76 -11.46
C SER A 84 8.43 -3.13 -10.06
N MET A 85 7.22 -3.69 -9.94
CA MET A 85 6.68 -4.27 -8.71
C MET A 85 5.72 -5.42 -9.04
N PRO A 86 5.36 -6.30 -8.08
CA PRO A 86 4.40 -7.37 -8.34
C PRO A 86 3.07 -6.83 -8.88
N PHE A 87 2.56 -7.42 -9.97
CA PHE A 87 1.24 -7.09 -10.50
C PHE A 87 0.14 -7.82 -9.73
N ILE A 88 -0.85 -7.10 -9.23
CA ILE A 88 -1.99 -7.65 -8.51
C ILE A 88 -3.27 -7.43 -9.31
N TYR A 89 -3.95 -8.52 -9.68
CA TYR A 89 -5.32 -8.43 -10.18
C TYR A 89 -6.25 -7.95 -9.07
N THR A 90 -7.06 -6.94 -9.33
CA THR A 90 -7.84 -6.28 -8.28
C THR A 90 -9.34 -6.41 -8.48
N TYR A 91 -10.05 -6.48 -7.36
CA TYR A 91 -11.49 -6.27 -7.25
C TYR A 91 -11.76 -4.94 -6.53
N PRO A 92 -12.98 -4.40 -6.60
CA PRO A 92 -13.33 -3.22 -5.82
C PRO A 92 -13.04 -3.42 -4.32
N VAL A 93 -12.28 -2.52 -3.71
CA VAL A 93 -11.88 -2.59 -2.29
C VAL A 93 -13.07 -2.69 -1.34
N VAL A 94 -14.24 -2.14 -1.72
CA VAL A 94 -15.48 -2.28 -0.94
C VAL A 94 -15.88 -3.75 -0.68
N GLY A 95 -15.32 -4.68 -1.43
CA GLY A 95 -15.48 -6.13 -1.21
C GLY A 95 -15.00 -6.59 0.17
N VAL A 96 -14.03 -5.91 0.78
CA VAL A 96 -13.54 -6.20 2.14
C VAL A 96 -14.66 -6.16 3.19
N LEU A 97 -15.66 -5.31 3.01
CA LEU A 97 -16.78 -5.16 3.95
C LEU A 97 -17.70 -6.39 4.04
N LYS A 98 -17.61 -7.30 3.08
CA LYS A 98 -18.40 -8.53 3.02
C LYS A 98 -17.68 -9.73 3.63
N ARG A 99 -16.38 -9.58 3.96
CA ARG A 99 -15.58 -10.65 4.55
C ARG A 99 -15.85 -10.77 6.05
N PRO A 100 -15.61 -11.95 6.64
CA PRO A 100 -15.51 -12.10 8.08
C PRO A 100 -14.51 -11.10 8.67
N VAL A 101 -14.85 -10.49 9.79
CA VAL A 101 -13.98 -9.48 10.42
C VAL A 101 -12.64 -10.09 10.85
N VAL A 102 -12.63 -11.33 11.30
CA VAL A 102 -11.40 -12.05 11.68
C VAL A 102 -10.41 -12.13 10.53
N GLU A 103 -10.87 -12.35 9.29
CA GLU A 103 -10.00 -12.39 8.12
C GLU A 103 -9.36 -11.04 7.82
N LEU A 104 -10.10 -9.93 8.05
CA LEU A 104 -9.51 -8.59 7.94
C LEU A 104 -8.44 -8.37 9.00
N LEU A 105 -8.71 -8.80 10.24
CA LEU A 105 -7.76 -8.67 11.34
C LEU A 105 -6.49 -9.50 11.09
N ASP A 106 -6.62 -10.70 10.53
CA ASP A 106 -5.48 -11.53 10.15
C ASP A 106 -4.64 -10.86 9.03
N GLU A 107 -5.28 -10.23 8.04
CA GLU A 107 -4.57 -9.45 7.02
C GLU A 107 -3.86 -8.24 7.63
N MET A 108 -4.48 -7.56 8.62
CA MET A 108 -3.84 -6.45 9.33
C MET A 108 -2.60 -6.91 10.11
N ASP A 109 -2.62 -8.09 10.72
CA ASP A 109 -1.46 -8.64 11.41
C ASP A 109 -0.30 -8.92 10.43
N VAL A 110 -0.60 -9.41 9.21
CA VAL A 110 0.43 -9.59 8.17
C VAL A 110 1.01 -8.24 7.73
N ILE A 111 0.17 -7.20 7.59
CA ILE A 111 0.64 -5.85 7.25
C ILE A 111 1.50 -5.26 8.38
N LYS A 112 1.16 -5.49 9.66
CA LYS A 112 1.99 -5.07 10.79
C LYS A 112 3.39 -5.70 10.76
N GLU A 113 3.49 -6.98 10.39
CA GLU A 113 4.80 -7.63 10.24
C GLU A 113 5.60 -6.98 9.09
N ASP A 114 4.97 -6.65 7.98
CA ASP A 114 5.62 -5.92 6.89
C ASP A 114 6.06 -4.51 7.33
N ILE A 115 5.22 -3.80 8.11
CA ILE A 115 5.58 -2.51 8.72
C ILE A 115 6.81 -2.66 9.61
N ARG A 116 6.90 -3.73 10.39
CA ARG A 116 8.08 -4.02 11.22
C ARG A 116 9.33 -4.19 10.37
N VAL A 117 9.24 -5.01 9.30
CA VAL A 117 10.35 -5.21 8.36
C VAL A 117 10.79 -3.90 7.73
N LEU A 118 9.86 -3.04 7.30
CA LEU A 118 10.18 -1.72 6.76
C LEU A 118 10.88 -0.83 7.80
N SER A 119 10.36 -0.80 9.02
CA SER A 119 10.90 0.02 10.10
C SER A 119 12.30 -0.42 10.52
N ASP A 120 12.59 -1.72 10.53
CA ASP A 120 13.93 -2.27 10.79
C ASP A 120 14.94 -1.91 9.68
N ASN A 121 14.44 -1.60 8.48
CA ASN A 121 15.21 -1.06 7.37
C ASN A 121 15.15 0.48 7.27
N TYR A 122 14.69 1.15 8.34
CA TYR A 122 14.60 2.61 8.45
C TYR A 122 13.63 3.26 7.45
N VAL A 123 12.65 2.52 6.94
CA VAL A 123 11.65 3.00 5.98
C VAL A 123 10.44 3.56 6.74
N ASP A 124 10.14 4.82 6.51
CA ASP A 124 8.98 5.56 7.03
C ASP A 124 7.89 5.59 5.93
N ILE A 125 6.67 5.19 6.28
CA ILE A 125 5.51 5.14 5.39
C ILE A 125 4.72 6.44 5.59
N GLU A 126 4.81 7.38 4.65
CA GLU A 126 4.17 8.70 4.84
C GLU A 126 2.75 8.79 4.29
N ASP A 127 2.40 8.05 3.24
CA ASP A 127 1.08 8.13 2.60
C ASP A 127 0.41 6.75 2.46
N LEU A 128 -0.45 6.40 3.43
CA LEU A 128 -1.39 5.29 3.32
C LEU A 128 -2.78 5.82 2.98
N HIS A 129 -3.20 5.60 1.74
CA HIS A 129 -4.49 6.06 1.25
C HIS A 129 -5.25 4.91 0.59
N ILE A 130 -6.60 4.92 0.67
CA ILE A 130 -7.45 3.85 0.12
C ILE A 130 -7.26 3.67 -1.40
N ARG A 131 -6.85 4.70 -2.12
CA ARG A 131 -6.53 4.62 -3.55
C ARG A 131 -5.28 3.81 -3.85
N ASN A 132 -4.38 3.69 -2.85
CA ASN A 132 -3.14 2.93 -2.94
C ASN A 132 -3.34 1.48 -2.46
N VAL A 133 -4.58 1.09 -2.12
CA VAL A 133 -4.91 -0.27 -1.68
C VAL A 133 -5.42 -1.09 -2.85
N LEU A 134 -4.79 -2.23 -3.05
CA LEU A 134 -5.19 -3.24 -4.01
C LEU A 134 -5.87 -4.40 -3.27
N TYR A 135 -6.98 -4.89 -3.80
CA TYR A 135 -7.75 -5.96 -3.18
C TYR A 135 -8.04 -7.10 -4.17
N ASN A 136 -7.66 -8.33 -3.81
CA ASN A 136 -7.97 -9.54 -4.59
C ASN A 136 -8.47 -10.70 -3.71
N GLY A 137 -9.17 -10.39 -2.63
CA GLY A 137 -9.45 -11.31 -1.53
C GLY A 137 -8.46 -11.12 -0.37
N LYS A 138 -7.34 -10.45 -0.61
CA LYS A 138 -6.34 -10.01 0.37
C LYS A 138 -6.08 -8.53 0.15
N LEU A 139 -5.64 -7.83 1.19
CA LEU A 139 -5.24 -6.43 1.09
C LEU A 139 -3.76 -6.32 0.75
N PHE A 140 -3.44 -5.46 -0.21
CA PHE A 140 -2.08 -5.08 -0.54
C PHE A 140 -1.97 -3.56 -0.51
N MET A 141 -0.92 -3.04 0.10
CA MET A 141 -0.56 -1.64 0.07
C MET A 141 0.36 -1.42 -1.14
N GLY A 142 -0.13 -0.68 -2.12
CA GLY A 142 0.62 -0.28 -3.30
C GLY A 142 1.20 1.12 -3.16
N ASP A 143 1.87 1.57 -4.19
CA ASP A 143 2.42 2.91 -4.36
C ASP A 143 3.36 3.38 -3.24
N PRO A 144 4.60 2.87 -3.20
CA PRO A 144 5.61 3.31 -2.25
C PRO A 144 6.22 4.69 -2.61
N GLY A 145 5.59 5.48 -3.48
CA GLY A 145 6.13 6.74 -3.99
C GLY A 145 6.48 7.77 -2.91
N SER A 146 5.80 7.71 -1.76
CA SER A 146 6.01 8.59 -0.61
C SER A 146 6.88 7.99 0.50
N TYR A 147 7.43 6.77 0.32
CA TYR A 147 8.24 6.13 1.35
C TYR A 147 9.62 6.77 1.43
N LEU A 148 10.09 7.01 2.66
CA LEU A 148 11.36 7.68 2.93
C LEU A 148 12.28 6.82 3.78
N VAL A 149 13.56 6.77 3.43
CA VAL A 149 14.59 6.12 4.26
C VAL A 149 15.14 7.12 5.27
N LYS A 150 14.80 6.94 6.56
CA LYS A 150 15.15 7.87 7.67
C LYS A 150 16.18 7.28 8.63
N ARG A 151 17.40 7.03 8.16
CA ARG A 151 18.51 6.45 8.97
C ARG A 151 18.93 7.27 10.19
N TYR A 152 18.48 8.52 10.29
CA TYR A 152 18.72 9.38 11.45
C TYR A 152 17.76 9.12 12.62
N LYS A 153 16.67 8.38 12.40
CA LYS A 153 15.73 7.92 13.44
C LYS A 153 16.10 6.52 13.93
N LYS A 154 15.69 6.17 15.15
CA LYS A 154 15.74 4.78 15.61
C LYS A 154 14.63 3.97 14.97
N SER A 155 14.89 2.69 14.62
CA SER A 155 13.88 1.81 14.02
C SER A 155 12.58 1.70 14.84
N GLY A 156 12.68 1.66 16.17
CA GLY A 156 11.51 1.67 17.06
C GLY A 156 10.67 2.95 16.99
N GLN A 157 11.28 4.11 16.71
CA GLN A 157 10.52 5.34 16.49
C GLN A 157 9.80 5.29 15.14
N ILE A 158 10.48 4.83 14.08
CA ILE A 158 9.88 4.64 12.76
C ILE A 158 8.73 3.63 12.84
N TYR A 159 8.90 2.54 13.58
CA TYR A 159 7.83 1.57 13.79
C TYR A 159 6.60 2.22 14.42
N ASN A 160 6.76 3.02 15.48
CA ASN A 160 5.64 3.70 16.11
C ASN A 160 4.97 4.70 15.17
N ASP A 161 5.76 5.47 14.39
CA ASP A 161 5.24 6.42 13.40
C ASP A 161 4.45 5.68 12.31
N ASN A 162 4.99 4.60 11.77
CA ASN A 162 4.33 3.76 10.75
C ASN A 162 3.06 3.10 11.28
N MET A 163 3.07 2.58 12.51
CA MET A 163 1.89 1.99 13.14
C MET A 163 0.80 3.02 13.41
N TYR A 164 1.17 4.24 13.79
CA TYR A 164 0.22 5.34 13.92
C TYR A 164 -0.42 5.69 12.57
N THR A 165 0.39 5.84 11.50
CA THR A 165 -0.10 6.07 10.14
C THR A 165 -1.04 4.95 9.68
N PHE A 166 -0.69 3.69 9.96
CA PHE A 166 -1.54 2.54 9.65
C PHE A 166 -2.86 2.56 10.43
N GLY A 167 -2.83 2.90 11.71
CA GLY A 167 -4.04 3.06 12.55
C GLY A 167 -4.98 4.14 12.00
N LEU A 168 -4.44 5.29 11.60
CA LEU A 168 -5.20 6.35 10.93
C LEU A 168 -5.82 5.86 9.63
N PHE A 169 -5.05 5.14 8.80
CA PHE A 169 -5.54 4.57 7.55
C PHE A 169 -6.73 3.63 7.78
N VAL A 170 -6.64 2.69 8.73
CA VAL A 170 -7.75 1.77 9.03
C VAL A 170 -8.98 2.54 9.48
N ARG A 171 -8.84 3.47 10.39
CA ARG A 171 -9.95 4.26 10.94
C ARG A 171 -10.57 5.19 9.89
N ASP A 172 -9.74 5.94 9.19
CA ASP A 172 -10.23 7.04 8.35
C ASP A 172 -10.54 6.60 6.93
N GLU A 173 -9.85 5.59 6.40
CA GLU A 173 -10.01 5.16 5.04
C GLU A 173 -10.81 3.85 4.90
N ILE A 174 -10.48 2.80 5.67
CA ILE A 174 -11.25 1.54 5.61
C ILE A 174 -12.66 1.74 6.14
N PHE A 175 -12.82 2.45 7.26
CA PHE A 175 -14.15 2.71 7.83
C PHE A 175 -14.98 3.68 7.00
N LYS A 176 -14.38 4.58 6.21
CA LYS A 176 -15.10 5.41 5.23
C LYS A 176 -15.86 4.61 4.19
N LEU A 177 -15.39 3.41 3.83
CA LEU A 177 -16.09 2.52 2.89
C LEU A 177 -17.50 2.14 3.37
N LEU A 178 -17.76 2.24 4.67
CA LEU A 178 -19.06 1.94 5.29
C LEU A 178 -20.09 3.02 5.10
N LYS A 179 -19.70 4.22 4.66
CA LYS A 179 -20.58 5.40 4.57
C LYS A 179 -21.31 5.69 5.88
N LEU A 180 -20.57 5.66 6.99
CA LEU A 180 -21.08 5.93 8.32
C LEU A 180 -21.60 7.37 8.42
N THR A 181 -22.67 7.58 9.22
CA THR A 181 -23.13 8.91 9.61
C THR A 181 -22.08 9.64 10.46
N ALA A 182 -22.23 10.95 10.62
CA ALA A 182 -21.32 11.73 11.47
C ALA A 182 -21.33 11.24 12.92
N GLY A 183 -22.50 10.86 13.47
CA GLY A 183 -22.61 10.30 14.81
C GLY A 183 -21.88 8.97 14.96
N GLU A 184 -22.14 8.01 14.05
CA GLU A 184 -21.44 6.70 14.06
C GLU A 184 -19.92 6.85 13.97
N ARG A 185 -19.40 7.85 13.23
CA ARG A 185 -17.95 8.13 13.17
C ARG A 185 -17.43 8.67 14.49
N ILE A 186 -18.19 9.52 15.17
CA ILE A 186 -17.81 10.04 16.48
C ILE A 186 -17.75 8.89 17.49
N ASP A 187 -18.74 8.01 17.49
CA ASP A 187 -18.80 6.85 18.38
C ASP A 187 -17.61 5.90 18.18
N LEU A 188 -17.26 5.60 16.92
CA LEU A 188 -16.06 4.82 16.62
C LEU A 188 -14.77 5.49 17.11
N ASN A 189 -14.66 6.80 16.90
CA ASN A 189 -13.48 7.56 17.33
C ASN A 189 -13.35 7.63 18.85
N HIS A 190 -14.46 7.61 19.60
CA HIS A 190 -14.42 7.54 21.06
C HIS A 190 -14.11 6.13 21.57
N LYS A 191 -14.52 5.10 20.85
CA LYS A 191 -14.37 3.71 21.27
C LYS A 191 -12.98 3.16 21.01
N PHE A 192 -12.39 3.56 19.88
CA PHE A 192 -11.01 3.20 19.48
C PHE A 192 -10.12 4.41 19.69
N ASP A 193 -9.46 4.43 20.84
CA ASP A 193 -8.47 5.44 21.13
C ASP A 193 -7.44 5.52 19.99
N TYR A 194 -6.81 6.68 19.81
CA TYR A 194 -5.73 6.92 18.81
C TYR A 194 -4.49 6.04 19.07
N SER A 195 -4.69 4.85 19.61
CA SER A 195 -3.59 3.93 19.85
C SER A 195 -3.12 3.31 18.55
N TRP A 196 -1.84 3.20 18.46
CA TRP A 196 -1.08 2.60 17.38
C TRP A 196 -1.43 1.10 17.12
N ASP A 197 -2.26 0.45 17.94
CA ASP A 197 -2.69 -0.94 17.72
C ASP A 197 -4.21 -1.10 17.65
N ILE A 198 -4.81 -0.42 16.67
CA ILE A 198 -6.25 -0.53 16.40
C ILE A 198 -6.67 -1.98 16.08
N GLY A 199 -5.78 -2.79 15.50
CA GLY A 199 -6.07 -4.20 15.19
C GLY A 199 -6.32 -5.04 16.44
N SER A 200 -5.52 -4.91 17.48
CA SER A 200 -5.74 -5.61 18.75
C SER A 200 -7.00 -5.15 19.43
N GLN A 201 -7.29 -3.85 19.48
CA GLN A 201 -8.53 -3.33 20.04
C GLN A 201 -9.78 -3.87 19.31
N LEU A 202 -9.74 -3.92 17.97
CA LEU A 202 -10.83 -4.49 17.19
C LEU A 202 -10.98 -5.99 17.47
N ARG A 203 -9.89 -6.72 17.68
CA ARG A 203 -9.90 -8.16 17.94
C ARG A 203 -10.55 -8.49 19.29
N ASP A 204 -10.33 -7.68 20.33
CA ASP A 204 -10.95 -7.84 21.64
C ASP A 204 -12.49 -7.68 21.60
N GLU A 205 -13.00 -6.99 20.59
CA GLU A 205 -14.44 -6.76 20.40
C GLU A 205 -15.12 -7.81 19.50
N VAL A 206 -14.38 -8.77 18.95
CA VAL A 206 -14.97 -9.84 18.12
C VAL A 206 -15.72 -10.83 19.00
N ILE A 207 -17.02 -10.95 18.79
CA ILE A 207 -17.89 -11.90 19.50
C ILE A 207 -18.36 -13.07 18.62
N ASN A 208 -18.16 -12.96 17.31
CA ASN A 208 -18.56 -13.96 16.33
C ASN A 208 -17.64 -13.93 15.10
N ASP A 209 -16.88 -14.99 14.88
CA ASP A 209 -15.90 -15.10 13.79
C ASP A 209 -16.52 -15.03 12.38
N LYS A 210 -17.84 -15.31 12.26
CA LYS A 210 -18.59 -15.20 11.01
C LYS A 210 -19.18 -13.82 10.76
N GLU A 211 -19.07 -12.91 11.73
CA GLU A 211 -19.55 -11.54 11.58
C GLU A 211 -18.76 -10.85 10.49
N THR A 212 -19.46 -10.27 9.49
CA THR A 212 -18.78 -9.51 8.45
C THR A 212 -18.26 -8.18 8.97
N VAL A 213 -17.23 -7.64 8.34
CA VAL A 213 -16.67 -6.30 8.69
C VAL A 213 -17.79 -5.26 8.78
N ARG A 214 -18.74 -5.27 7.84
CA ARG A 214 -19.88 -4.34 7.87
C ARG A 214 -20.77 -4.53 9.08
N GLN A 215 -21.10 -5.77 9.45
CA GLN A 215 -21.94 -6.08 10.63
C GLN A 215 -21.23 -5.69 11.92
N PHE A 216 -19.95 -6.07 12.02
CA PHE A 216 -19.10 -5.73 13.16
C PHE A 216 -19.09 -4.23 13.42
N ILE A 217 -18.71 -3.42 12.43
CA ILE A 217 -18.63 -1.96 12.60
C ILE A 217 -20.00 -1.36 12.94
N LYS A 218 -21.09 -1.81 12.29
CA LYS A 218 -22.45 -1.35 12.64
C LYS A 218 -22.86 -1.69 14.06
N ARG A 219 -22.38 -2.81 14.62
CA ARG A 219 -22.60 -3.16 16.04
C ARG A 219 -21.80 -2.23 16.95
N MET A 220 -20.57 -1.89 16.55
CA MET A 220 -19.69 -1.03 17.33
C MET A 220 -20.14 0.44 17.37
N THR A 221 -21.02 0.87 16.45
CA THR A 221 -21.56 2.24 16.35
C THR A 221 -22.98 2.39 16.89
N ARG A 222 -23.50 1.41 17.58
CA ARG A 222 -24.78 1.44 18.29
C ARG A 222 -24.56 1.63 19.79
#